data_bb0641810d2ff518cc0750da471b9a3c
#
_entry.id   bb0641810d2ff518cc0750da471b9a3c
#
_cell.length_a   1.000
_cell.length_b   1.000
_cell.length_c   1.000
_cell.angle_alpha   90.00
_cell.angle_beta   90.00
_cell.angle_gamma   90.00
#
_symmetry.space_group_name_H-M   'P 1'
#
loop_
_entity.id
_entity.type
_entity.pdbx_description
1 polymer ?
#
loop_
_entity_poly.entity_id
_entity_poly.type
_entity_poly.pdbx_seq_one_letter_code
_entity_poly.pdbx_strand_id
1 'polypeptide(L)'
;SLLMIFMSFSVALAEEQQVAKLQPSAAGWYHNNVIFTKGQLTEINDGSVRVEGEGGYRDIVLNISTTTHLVNAEDGTPVPFSSLQKGAAVVAYYGPGVSKSMPPQGNAFALVVGTPAKGSAGIYMKAGSVQKTDDEKIKVLSSNGDRLITITNEVFPNLNAIKEGSDLLVWYDMMTLSIPGQAAATKAV
;
A
#
# COMPACT_ATOMS: atom_id res chain seq x y z
N SER A 1 -23.17 27.34 -28.28
CA SER A 1 -23.52 26.28 -27.31
C SER A 1 -23.01 24.87 -27.71
N LEU A 2 -22.61 24.66 -28.95
CA LEU A 2 -22.17 23.36 -29.47
C LEU A 2 -20.67 23.09 -29.21
N LEU A 3 -19.88 24.13 -28.99
CA LEU A 3 -18.41 24.00 -28.84
C LEU A 3 -17.97 23.50 -27.45
N MET A 4 -18.79 23.72 -26.39
CA MET A 4 -18.46 23.24 -25.03
C MET A 4 -18.64 21.72 -24.82
N ILE A 5 -19.49 21.06 -25.61
CA ILE A 5 -19.74 19.62 -25.48
C ILE A 5 -18.58 18.79 -26.05
N PHE A 6 -17.87 19.30 -27.06
CA PHE A 6 -16.71 18.60 -27.64
C PHE A 6 -15.47 18.59 -26.75
N MET A 7 -15.26 19.63 -25.91
CA MET A 7 -14.08 19.67 -25.00
C MET A 7 -14.20 18.67 -23.84
N SER A 8 -15.39 18.46 -23.29
CA SER A 8 -15.59 17.51 -22.19
C SER A 8 -15.40 16.05 -22.64
N PHE A 9 -15.79 15.75 -23.89
CA PHE A 9 -15.64 14.38 -24.44
C PHE A 9 -14.16 14.04 -24.74
N SER A 10 -13.37 14.98 -25.21
CA SER A 10 -11.96 14.76 -25.52
C SER A 10 -11.09 14.58 -24.27
N VAL A 11 -11.42 15.24 -23.15
CA VAL A 11 -10.71 15.08 -21.89
C VAL A 11 -11.03 13.72 -21.27
N ALA A 12 -12.29 13.30 -21.26
CA ALA A 12 -12.69 11.99 -20.76
C ALA A 12 -12.06 10.84 -21.54
N LEU A 13 -12.03 10.93 -22.88
CA LEU A 13 -11.37 9.93 -23.74
C LEU A 13 -9.85 9.91 -23.56
N ALA A 14 -9.22 11.05 -23.30
CA ALA A 14 -7.79 11.11 -23.01
C ALA A 14 -7.46 10.47 -21.66
N GLU A 15 -8.32 10.64 -20.68
CA GLU A 15 -8.15 10.06 -19.35
C GLU A 15 -8.37 8.54 -19.35
N GLU A 16 -9.38 8.03 -20.07
CA GLU A 16 -9.57 6.59 -20.31
C GLU A 16 -8.38 5.96 -21.06
N GLN A 17 -7.84 6.65 -22.07
CA GLN A 17 -6.67 6.17 -22.80
C GLN A 17 -5.40 6.20 -21.97
N GLN A 18 -5.26 7.13 -21.01
CA GLN A 18 -4.14 7.15 -20.08
C GLN A 18 -4.21 6.00 -19.06
N VAL A 19 -5.39 5.70 -18.54
CA VAL A 19 -5.59 4.56 -17.63
C VAL A 19 -5.31 3.23 -18.35
N ALA A 20 -5.72 3.10 -19.61
CA ALA A 20 -5.43 1.92 -20.42
C ALA A 20 -3.91 1.67 -20.63
N LYS A 21 -3.08 2.73 -20.63
CA LYS A 21 -1.61 2.61 -20.71
C LYS A 21 -0.95 2.21 -19.39
N LEU A 22 -1.65 2.29 -18.27
CA LEU A 22 -1.18 1.91 -16.93
C LEU A 22 -1.53 0.45 -16.60
N GLN A 23 -1.72 -0.41 -17.60
CA GLN A 23 -1.92 -1.83 -17.36
C GLN A 23 -0.63 -2.47 -16.83
N PRO A 24 -0.70 -3.32 -15.79
CA PRO A 24 0.46 -4.08 -15.35
C PRO A 24 1.00 -4.90 -16.51
N SER A 25 2.31 -5.00 -16.64
CA SER A 25 2.90 -5.90 -17.63
C SER A 25 2.45 -7.34 -17.38
N ALA A 26 2.32 -8.16 -18.42
CA ALA A 26 1.88 -9.55 -18.30
C ALA A 26 2.72 -10.37 -17.28
N ALA A 27 3.98 -9.97 -17.03
CA ALA A 27 4.83 -10.53 -15.99
C ALA A 27 4.37 -10.15 -14.55
N GLY A 28 3.62 -9.05 -14.39
CA GLY A 28 3.10 -8.57 -13.08
C GLY A 28 1.86 -9.32 -12.58
N TRP A 29 1.23 -10.14 -13.39
CA TRP A 29 0.05 -10.93 -13.00
C TRP A 29 0.38 -12.11 -12.07
N TYR A 30 1.66 -12.49 -11.98
CA TYR A 30 2.11 -13.55 -11.09
C TYR A 30 2.53 -12.98 -9.74
N HIS A 31 1.62 -13.07 -8.75
CA HIS A 31 1.94 -13.18 -7.34
C HIS A 31 2.26 -11.92 -6.52
N ASN A 32 1.34 -10.99 -6.44
CA ASN A 32 1.38 -10.10 -5.29
C ASN A 32 0.03 -10.11 -4.54
N ASN A 33 -0.43 -11.28 -4.16
CA ASN A 33 -1.48 -11.38 -3.15
C ASN A 33 -0.88 -10.92 -1.81
N VAL A 34 -0.93 -9.62 -1.58
CA VAL A 34 -0.63 -9.07 -0.26
C VAL A 34 -1.81 -9.41 0.63
N ILE A 35 -1.53 -10.11 1.70
CA ILE A 35 -2.48 -10.45 2.75
C ILE A 35 -2.26 -9.46 3.89
N PHE A 36 -3.31 -9.11 4.61
CA PHE A 36 -3.17 -8.32 5.82
C PHE A 36 -3.92 -8.95 6.99
N THR A 37 -3.41 -8.68 8.19
CA THR A 37 -4.11 -8.91 9.45
C THR A 37 -4.10 -7.61 10.24
N LYS A 38 -5.28 -7.15 10.61
CA LYS A 38 -5.49 -5.97 11.48
C LYS A 38 -5.86 -6.44 12.86
N GLY A 39 -5.06 -6.09 13.87
CA GLY A 39 -5.30 -6.56 15.22
C GLY A 39 -4.32 -5.97 16.23
N GLN A 40 -3.81 -6.82 17.10
CA GLN A 40 -2.89 -6.44 18.17
C GLN A 40 -1.65 -7.35 18.17
N LEU A 41 -0.53 -6.81 18.63
CA LEU A 41 0.67 -7.57 18.93
C LEU A 41 0.45 -8.36 20.22
N THR A 42 0.41 -9.68 20.14
CA THR A 42 0.22 -10.56 21.32
C THR A 42 1.52 -11.10 21.85
N GLU A 43 2.53 -11.28 20.98
CA GLU A 43 3.88 -11.67 21.35
C GLU A 43 4.91 -10.90 20.53
N ILE A 44 6.05 -10.62 21.16
CA ILE A 44 7.21 -9.99 20.52
C ILE A 44 8.41 -10.82 20.94
N ASN A 45 9.05 -11.47 19.97
CA ASN A 45 10.22 -12.31 20.17
C ASN A 45 11.41 -11.71 19.40
N ASP A 46 12.58 -12.29 19.53
CA ASP A 46 13.76 -11.85 18.78
C ASP A 46 13.52 -12.02 17.27
N GLY A 47 13.34 -10.90 16.56
CA GLY A 47 13.09 -10.88 15.11
C GLY A 47 11.72 -11.36 14.64
N SER A 48 10.73 -11.53 15.52
CA SER A 48 9.37 -11.90 15.11
C SER A 48 8.29 -11.32 16.02
N VAL A 49 7.09 -11.19 15.48
CA VAL A 49 5.91 -10.78 16.21
C VAL A 49 4.75 -11.73 15.95
N ARG A 50 3.86 -11.90 16.93
CA ARG A 50 2.58 -12.57 16.75
C ARG A 50 1.47 -11.53 16.71
N VAL A 51 0.62 -11.62 15.69
CA VAL A 51 -0.50 -10.72 15.47
C VAL A 51 -1.79 -11.53 15.55
N GLU A 52 -2.71 -11.09 16.40
CA GLU A 52 -4.06 -11.64 16.48
C GLU A 52 -5.08 -10.56 16.11
N GLY A 53 -6.03 -10.91 15.22
CA GLY A 53 -7.01 -9.95 14.74
C GLY A 53 -7.91 -10.46 13.62
N GLU A 54 -8.21 -9.58 12.67
CA GLU A 54 -9.11 -9.85 11.55
C GLU A 54 -8.37 -9.70 10.21
N GLY A 55 -8.83 -10.40 9.20
CA GLY A 55 -8.26 -10.37 7.85
C GLY A 55 -7.89 -11.75 7.34
N GLY A 56 -6.69 -11.89 6.77
CA GLY A 56 -6.24 -13.14 6.14
C GLY A 56 -6.09 -14.29 7.12
N TYR A 57 -5.19 -14.15 8.07
CA TYR A 57 -5.04 -15.07 9.21
C TYR A 57 -5.37 -14.36 10.51
N ARG A 58 -6.24 -14.95 11.32
CA ARG A 58 -6.64 -14.36 12.60
C ARG A 58 -5.55 -14.43 13.66
N ASP A 59 -4.61 -15.32 13.48
CA ASP A 59 -3.48 -15.57 14.36
C ASP A 59 -2.29 -15.95 13.48
N ILE A 60 -1.23 -15.17 13.49
CA ILE A 60 -0.07 -15.37 12.65
C ILE A 60 1.20 -14.89 13.34
N VAL A 61 2.29 -15.64 13.15
CA VAL A 61 3.65 -15.22 13.52
C VAL A 61 4.35 -14.68 12.29
N LEU A 62 4.87 -13.48 12.38
CA LEU A 62 5.54 -12.79 11.30
C LEU A 62 7.00 -12.50 11.63
N ASN A 63 7.90 -12.99 10.80
CA ASN A 63 9.32 -12.67 10.86
C ASN A 63 9.52 -11.23 10.38
N ILE A 64 10.33 -10.49 11.11
CA ILE A 64 10.73 -9.12 10.83
C ILE A 64 12.16 -9.13 10.35
N SER A 65 12.42 -8.54 9.21
CA SER A 65 13.76 -8.42 8.61
C SER A 65 14.13 -6.96 8.38
N THR A 66 15.33 -6.72 7.91
CA THR A 66 15.81 -5.38 7.54
C THR A 66 15.02 -4.77 6.36
N THR A 67 14.28 -5.59 5.61
CA THR A 67 13.42 -5.15 4.50
C THR A 67 11.97 -4.94 4.93
N THR A 68 11.62 -5.24 6.18
CA THR A 68 10.28 -5.00 6.71
C THR A 68 10.10 -3.53 7.07
N HIS A 69 9.08 -2.89 6.53
CA HIS A 69 8.74 -1.51 6.87
C HIS A 69 7.95 -1.46 8.17
N LEU A 70 8.56 -0.95 9.24
CA LEU A 70 7.89 -0.67 10.51
C LEU A 70 7.63 0.82 10.59
N VAL A 71 6.35 1.22 10.57
CA VAL A 71 5.97 2.63 10.53
C VAL A 71 4.80 2.94 11.48
N ASN A 72 4.75 4.17 11.94
CA ASN A 72 3.63 4.69 12.71
C ASN A 72 2.41 4.89 11.80
N ALA A 73 1.22 4.50 12.28
CA ALA A 73 -0.03 4.61 11.53
C ALA A 73 -0.48 6.06 11.26
N GLU A 74 -0.12 7.00 12.14
CA GLU A 74 -0.55 8.39 12.03
C GLU A 74 0.26 9.16 10.99
N ASP A 75 1.58 9.03 11.05
CA ASP A 75 2.49 9.89 10.31
C ASP A 75 3.49 9.15 9.41
N GLY A 76 3.46 7.81 9.36
CA GLY A 76 4.35 7.00 8.55
C GLY A 76 5.83 7.07 8.96
N THR A 77 6.14 7.65 10.13
CA THR A 77 7.53 7.67 10.64
C THR A 77 8.02 6.26 10.98
N PRO A 78 9.30 5.96 10.75
CA PRO A 78 9.87 4.66 11.13
C PRO A 78 9.71 4.38 12.62
N VAL A 79 9.32 3.15 12.95
CA VAL A 79 9.20 2.65 14.32
C VAL A 79 10.32 1.64 14.57
N PRO A 80 11.22 1.85 15.56
CA PRO A 80 12.20 0.84 15.91
C PRO A 80 11.54 -0.45 16.42
N PHE A 81 12.05 -1.61 16.04
CA PHE A 81 11.53 -2.89 16.51
C PHE A 81 11.54 -2.98 18.06
N SER A 82 12.58 -2.45 18.68
CA SER A 82 12.72 -2.40 20.14
C SER A 82 11.69 -1.57 20.89
N SER A 83 10.95 -0.71 20.17
CA SER A 83 9.87 0.11 20.76
C SER A 83 8.48 -0.53 20.65
N LEU A 84 8.36 -1.66 19.98
CA LEU A 84 7.11 -2.38 19.89
C LEU A 84 6.64 -2.86 21.27
N GLN A 85 5.36 -2.78 21.52
CA GLN A 85 4.77 -3.17 22.79
C GLN A 85 3.65 -4.20 22.56
N LYS A 86 3.58 -5.18 23.44
CA LYS A 86 2.46 -6.13 23.48
C LYS A 86 1.16 -5.36 23.73
N GLY A 87 0.10 -5.73 23.00
CA GLY A 87 -1.19 -5.03 23.01
C GLY A 87 -1.27 -3.84 22.06
N ALA A 88 -0.17 -3.42 21.41
CA ALA A 88 -0.22 -2.35 20.43
C ALA A 88 -1.10 -2.76 19.23
N ALA A 89 -1.96 -1.84 18.78
CA ALA A 89 -2.72 -2.01 17.56
C ALA A 89 -1.78 -2.03 16.36
N VAL A 90 -2.05 -2.89 15.38
CA VAL A 90 -1.21 -3.06 14.20
C VAL A 90 -2.02 -3.49 12.98
N VAL A 91 -1.59 -3.04 11.80
CA VAL A 91 -1.94 -3.66 10.53
C VAL A 91 -0.66 -4.28 9.97
N ALA A 92 -0.66 -5.60 9.85
CA ALA A 92 0.47 -6.36 9.34
C ALA A 92 0.19 -6.77 7.89
N TYR A 93 1.13 -6.48 6.98
CA TYR A 93 1.09 -6.87 5.57
C TYR A 93 2.15 -7.92 5.30
N TYR A 94 1.77 -9.02 4.64
CA TYR A 94 2.64 -10.16 4.37
C TYR A 94 2.22 -10.91 3.11
N GLY A 95 3.08 -11.81 2.62
CA GLY A 95 2.82 -12.61 1.44
C GLY A 95 2.00 -13.86 1.73
N PRO A 96 1.49 -14.55 0.67
CA PRO A 96 0.70 -15.78 0.80
C PRO A 96 1.54 -17.00 1.21
N GLY A 97 2.87 -16.89 1.14
CA GLY A 97 3.80 -17.97 1.50
C GLY A 97 3.93 -18.11 3.01
N VAL A 98 2.95 -18.75 3.65
CA VAL A 98 2.98 -19.05 5.09
C VAL A 98 3.17 -20.54 5.33
N SER A 99 3.76 -20.89 6.49
CA SER A 99 3.91 -22.26 6.93
C SER A 99 2.55 -22.90 7.26
N LYS A 100 2.53 -24.25 7.31
CA LYS A 100 1.37 -25.02 7.77
C LYS A 100 1.37 -25.27 9.29
N SER A 101 2.20 -24.55 10.05
CA SER A 101 2.22 -24.62 11.53
C SER A 101 0.97 -23.96 12.14
N MET A 102 0.78 -24.16 13.43
CA MET A 102 -0.28 -23.55 14.24
C MET A 102 0.35 -22.78 15.42
N PRO A 103 0.35 -21.47 15.44
CA PRO A 103 -0.10 -20.57 14.38
C PRO A 103 0.80 -20.63 13.13
N PRO A 104 0.27 -20.26 11.94
CA PRO A 104 1.08 -20.16 10.73
C PRO A 104 2.15 -19.08 10.86
N GLN A 105 3.25 -19.24 10.13
CA GLN A 105 4.39 -18.31 10.14
C GLN A 105 4.64 -17.78 8.72
N GLY A 106 4.94 -16.50 8.61
CA GLY A 106 5.25 -15.82 7.36
C GLY A 106 6.30 -14.73 7.54
N ASN A 107 6.57 -13.99 6.46
CA ASN A 107 7.48 -12.84 6.48
C ASN A 107 6.66 -11.57 6.30
N ALA A 108 6.85 -10.61 7.20
CA ALA A 108 6.20 -9.32 7.09
C ALA A 108 6.85 -8.45 5.99
N PHE A 109 6.02 -7.84 5.15
CA PHE A 109 6.43 -6.74 4.27
C PHE A 109 6.38 -5.42 5.03
N ALA A 110 5.31 -5.20 5.79
CA ALA A 110 5.15 -4.01 6.60
C ALA A 110 4.35 -4.28 7.88
N LEU A 111 4.66 -3.53 8.93
CA LEU A 111 3.85 -3.37 10.12
C LEU A 111 3.53 -1.88 10.28
N VAL A 112 2.26 -1.54 10.21
CA VAL A 112 1.74 -0.19 10.48
C VAL A 112 1.24 -0.19 11.91
N VAL A 113 1.96 0.48 12.80
CA VAL A 113 1.79 0.40 14.26
C VAL A 113 0.96 1.59 14.76
N GLY A 114 -0.04 1.30 15.55
CA GLY A 114 -0.96 2.29 16.12
C GLY A 114 -2.28 2.37 15.36
N THR A 115 -3.11 3.33 15.80
CA THR A 115 -4.38 3.67 15.15
C THR A 115 -4.35 5.14 14.80
N PRO A 116 -4.54 5.53 13.53
CA PRO A 116 -4.55 6.93 13.17
C PRO A 116 -5.76 7.63 13.78
N ALA A 117 -5.60 8.91 14.15
CA ALA A 117 -6.69 9.72 14.69
C ALA A 117 -7.77 10.00 13.64
N LYS A 118 -7.37 10.08 12.36
CA LYS A 118 -8.26 10.27 11.21
C LYS A 118 -7.77 9.47 10.03
N GLY A 119 -8.70 9.13 9.12
CA GLY A 119 -8.38 8.38 7.89
C GLY A 119 -8.10 6.89 8.14
N SER A 120 -7.44 6.27 7.19
CA SER A 120 -7.01 4.88 7.26
C SER A 120 -5.55 4.80 7.70
N ALA A 121 -5.16 3.69 8.31
CA ALA A 121 -3.75 3.32 8.44
C ALA A 121 -3.11 3.19 7.06
N GLY A 122 -1.79 3.36 6.98
CA GLY A 122 -1.06 3.22 5.73
C GLY A 122 -1.36 1.90 5.03
N ILE A 123 -1.65 1.96 3.74
CA ILE A 123 -2.00 0.80 2.93
C ILE A 123 -0.77 0.40 2.13
N TYR A 124 -0.33 -0.84 2.30
CA TYR A 124 0.77 -1.39 1.53
C TYR A 124 0.31 -1.74 0.12
N MET A 125 1.11 -1.32 -0.87
CA MET A 125 0.96 -1.72 -2.26
C MET A 125 2.31 -1.87 -2.94
N LYS A 126 2.39 -2.78 -3.91
CA LYS A 126 3.52 -2.85 -4.83
C LYS A 126 3.15 -2.12 -6.12
N ALA A 127 4.05 -1.25 -6.60
CA ALA A 127 3.87 -0.54 -7.86
C ALA A 127 3.92 -1.52 -9.05
N GLY A 128 2.84 -1.62 -9.80
CA GLY A 128 2.78 -2.41 -11.04
C GLY A 128 3.19 -1.60 -12.27
N SER A 129 2.81 -0.33 -12.31
CA SER A 129 3.31 0.63 -13.28
C SER A 129 3.33 2.04 -12.72
N VAL A 130 4.23 2.87 -13.24
CA VAL A 130 4.41 4.24 -12.82
C VAL A 130 4.37 5.13 -14.05
N GLN A 131 3.46 6.10 -14.07
CA GLN A 131 3.36 7.10 -15.12
C GLN A 131 3.67 8.48 -14.55
N LYS A 132 4.66 9.15 -15.13
CA LYS A 132 4.91 10.55 -14.88
C LYS A 132 3.85 11.37 -15.60
N THR A 133 3.09 12.16 -14.84
CA THR A 133 2.06 13.05 -15.41
C THR A 133 2.66 14.43 -15.72
N ASP A 134 3.49 14.92 -14.81
CA ASP A 134 4.29 16.14 -14.91
C ASP A 134 5.50 16.04 -13.98
N ASP A 135 6.29 17.11 -13.82
CA ASP A 135 7.49 17.08 -12.98
C ASP A 135 7.18 16.99 -11.48
N GLU A 136 5.95 17.29 -11.08
CA GLU A 136 5.53 17.33 -9.68
C GLU A 136 4.59 16.19 -9.30
N LYS A 137 4.25 15.31 -10.27
CA LYS A 137 3.18 14.33 -10.08
C LYS A 137 3.39 13.05 -10.86
N ILE A 138 3.14 11.93 -10.19
CA ILE A 138 3.08 10.61 -10.82
C ILE A 138 1.74 9.91 -10.51
N LYS A 139 1.35 8.99 -11.38
CA LYS A 139 0.28 8.03 -11.12
C LYS A 139 0.90 6.63 -11.01
N VAL A 140 0.58 5.94 -9.94
CA VAL A 140 1.08 4.59 -9.65
C VAL A 140 -0.10 3.63 -9.64
N LEU A 141 -0.12 2.68 -10.57
CA LEU A 141 -1.05 1.57 -10.56
C LEU A 141 -0.47 0.45 -9.70
N SER A 142 -1.28 -0.09 -8.78
CA SER A 142 -0.89 -1.27 -8.00
C SER A 142 -0.65 -2.48 -8.90
N SER A 143 0.23 -3.38 -8.49
CA SER A 143 0.59 -4.58 -9.28
C SER A 143 -0.58 -5.54 -9.51
N ASN A 144 -1.59 -5.52 -8.63
CA ASN A 144 -2.84 -6.27 -8.80
C ASN A 144 -3.92 -5.50 -9.59
N GLY A 145 -3.62 -4.25 -10.00
CA GLY A 145 -4.50 -3.44 -10.83
C GLY A 145 -5.74 -2.87 -10.12
N ASP A 146 -5.84 -2.99 -8.79
CA ASP A 146 -7.03 -2.57 -8.03
C ASP A 146 -7.04 -1.09 -7.66
N ARG A 147 -5.85 -0.44 -7.61
CA ARG A 147 -5.69 0.95 -7.16
C ARG A 147 -4.80 1.75 -8.08
N LEU A 148 -5.22 2.97 -8.39
CA LEU A 148 -4.45 3.99 -9.08
C LEU A 148 -4.23 5.17 -8.14
N ILE A 149 -3.01 5.34 -7.64
CA ILE A 149 -2.67 6.36 -6.66
C ILE A 149 -1.91 7.50 -7.33
N THR A 150 -2.40 8.72 -7.16
CA THR A 150 -1.68 9.93 -7.53
C THR A 150 -0.78 10.35 -6.37
N ILE A 151 0.52 10.51 -6.62
CA ILE A 151 1.53 10.94 -5.64
C ILE A 151 2.17 12.22 -6.18
N THR A 152 2.25 13.25 -5.34
CA THR A 152 2.90 14.52 -5.64
C THR A 152 4.28 14.62 -4.98
N ASN A 153 5.13 15.53 -5.47
CA ASN A 153 6.44 15.79 -4.88
C ASN A 153 6.35 16.36 -3.45
N GLU A 154 5.24 16.99 -3.07
CA GLU A 154 4.97 17.41 -1.69
C GLU A 154 4.81 16.22 -0.75
N VAL A 155 4.16 15.15 -1.25
CA VAL A 155 3.91 13.93 -0.49
C VAL A 155 5.14 13.01 -0.45
N PHE A 156 5.84 12.91 -1.58
CA PHE A 156 7.06 12.12 -1.72
C PHE A 156 8.09 12.88 -2.57
N PRO A 157 9.07 13.57 -1.95
CA PRO A 157 9.94 14.51 -2.66
C PRO A 157 10.75 13.93 -3.82
N ASN A 158 11.12 12.64 -3.76
CA ASN A 158 11.89 11.98 -4.82
C ASN A 158 11.00 11.03 -5.65
N LEU A 159 10.07 11.58 -6.42
CA LEU A 159 9.17 10.80 -7.29
C LEU A 159 9.92 9.85 -8.24
N ASN A 160 11.13 10.20 -8.66
CA ASN A 160 11.93 9.36 -9.55
C ASN A 160 12.46 8.07 -8.88
N ALA A 161 12.41 8.00 -7.55
CA ALA A 161 12.76 6.77 -6.82
C ALA A 161 11.66 5.71 -6.92
N ILE A 162 10.41 6.13 -7.14
CA ILE A 162 9.29 5.20 -7.29
C ILE A 162 9.31 4.63 -8.71
N LYS A 163 9.45 3.30 -8.80
CA LYS A 163 9.53 2.54 -10.05
C LYS A 163 8.58 1.35 -9.98
N GLU A 164 8.35 0.71 -11.12
CA GLU A 164 7.71 -0.61 -11.15
C GLU A 164 8.44 -1.56 -10.21
N GLY A 165 7.69 -2.28 -9.39
CA GLY A 165 8.19 -3.17 -8.35
C GLY A 165 8.49 -2.49 -7.01
N SER A 166 8.44 -1.16 -6.90
CA SER A 166 8.61 -0.46 -5.60
C SER A 166 7.52 -0.89 -4.62
N ASP A 167 7.93 -1.09 -3.37
CA ASP A 167 7.03 -1.28 -2.25
C ASP A 167 6.66 0.09 -1.68
N LEU A 168 5.39 0.33 -1.46
CA LEU A 168 4.87 1.62 -0.99
C LEU A 168 3.88 1.40 0.14
N LEU A 169 3.95 2.27 1.12
CA LEU A 169 2.86 2.51 2.06
C LEU A 169 2.25 3.86 1.74
N VAL A 170 0.96 3.89 1.49
CA VAL A 170 0.24 5.11 1.10
C VAL A 170 -0.95 5.36 2.01
N TRP A 171 -1.16 6.62 2.35
CA TRP A 171 -2.34 7.12 3.06
C TRP A 171 -3.15 7.97 2.10
N TYR A 172 -4.45 7.87 2.18
CA TYR A 172 -5.39 8.69 1.43
C TYR A 172 -6.71 8.80 2.21
N ASP A 173 -7.43 9.90 2.01
CA ASP A 173 -8.69 10.15 2.70
C ASP A 173 -9.86 9.44 2.04
N MET A 174 -9.91 9.48 0.72
CA MET A 174 -11.00 8.92 -0.08
C MET A 174 -10.46 8.21 -1.32
N MET A 175 -11.20 7.18 -1.74
CA MET A 175 -10.96 6.45 -2.99
C MET A 175 -12.27 6.36 -3.77
N THR A 176 -12.20 6.51 -5.09
CA THR A 176 -13.36 6.31 -5.96
C THR A 176 -13.81 4.85 -5.97
N LEU A 177 -15.07 4.63 -6.31
CA LEU A 177 -15.63 3.27 -6.48
C LEU A 177 -15.39 2.68 -7.88
N SER A 178 -14.53 3.31 -8.68
CA SER A 178 -14.13 2.80 -10.02
C SER A 178 -13.18 1.59 -9.90
N ILE A 179 -12.92 0.92 -11.01
CA ILE A 179 -11.92 -0.14 -11.13
C ILE A 179 -10.94 0.28 -12.23
N PRO A 180 -9.67 0.62 -11.89
CA PRO A 180 -9.11 0.70 -10.54
C PRO A 180 -9.75 1.82 -9.69
N GLY A 181 -9.80 1.61 -8.37
CA GLY A 181 -10.10 2.67 -7.42
C GLY A 181 -9.05 3.77 -7.49
N GLN A 182 -9.45 5.04 -7.56
CA GLN A 182 -8.53 6.17 -7.70
C GLN A 182 -8.48 6.99 -6.42
N ALA A 183 -7.28 7.35 -5.99
CA ALA A 183 -7.06 8.20 -4.82
C ALA A 183 -5.85 9.12 -5.03
N ALA A 184 -5.85 10.23 -4.31
CA ALA A 184 -4.65 11.05 -4.12
C ALA A 184 -4.01 10.68 -2.78
N ALA A 185 -2.71 10.40 -2.80
CA ALA A 185 -1.99 10.14 -1.57
C ALA A 185 -1.89 11.43 -0.74
N THR A 186 -2.18 11.34 0.55
CA THR A 186 -1.91 12.40 1.54
C THR A 186 -0.55 12.18 2.20
N LYS A 187 -0.03 10.96 2.14
CA LYS A 187 1.30 10.55 2.57
C LYS A 187 1.75 9.30 1.80
N ALA A 188 3.05 9.17 1.56
CA ALA A 188 3.70 7.98 1.01
C ALA A 188 5.08 7.77 1.64
N VAL A 189 5.45 6.52 1.85
CA VAL A 189 6.78 6.08 2.28
C VAL A 189 7.15 4.78 1.59
#